data_4789749c3f4dd48e9e78c07c5802a1db
#
_entry.id   4789749c3f4dd48e9e78c07c5802a1db
#
_cell.length_a   1.000
_cell.length_b   1.000
_cell.length_c   1.000
_cell.angle_alpha   90.00
_cell.angle_beta   90.00
_cell.angle_gamma   90.00
#
_symmetry.space_group_name_H-M   'P 1'
#
loop_
_entity.id
_entity.type
_entity.pdbx_description
1 polymer ?
#
loop_
_entity_poly.entity_id
_entity_poly.type
_entity_poly.pdbx_seq_one_letter_code
_entity_poly.pdbx_strand_id
1 'polypeptide(L)'
;TLAQYGVKVFYNPEFIAQGSIITDLRNADMVLVGISKEFESNLNELKLFDDLYQKIQGKYKLPKIKYMSTKAAEIVKLAVNCFLTTKISFANMVGEILSSSGMTSEIKDVLDAIGTHSPIGTSYLKYGFGYGGPCLPRDNRAFADYSSKVGLKHNLGTVTDKINDEHASFLLKYFIDDNEKKLPFLFDHLSYL
;
A
#
# COMPACT_ATOMS: atom_id res chain seq x y z
N THR A 1 15.46 13.12 -21.43
CA THR A 1 15.19 13.28 -19.99
C THR A 1 15.57 14.68 -19.54
N LEU A 2 14.99 15.20 -18.46
CA LEU A 2 15.30 16.56 -17.95
C LEU A 2 16.78 16.72 -17.60
N ALA A 3 17.45 15.66 -17.19
CA ALA A 3 18.88 15.66 -16.89
C ALA A 3 19.76 16.10 -18.08
N GLN A 4 19.37 15.81 -19.32
CA GLN A 4 20.11 16.25 -20.53
C GLN A 4 20.11 17.79 -20.72
N TYR A 5 19.21 18.51 -20.05
CA TYR A 5 19.14 19.95 -20.03
C TYR A 5 19.79 20.59 -18.78
N GLY A 6 20.58 19.83 -18.02
CA GLY A 6 21.20 20.30 -16.78
C GLY A 6 20.23 20.54 -15.62
N VAL A 7 19.00 20.05 -15.73
CA VAL A 7 17.97 20.19 -14.69
C VAL A 7 18.20 19.13 -13.62
N LYS A 8 18.32 19.58 -12.36
CA LYS A 8 18.41 18.69 -11.21
C LYS A 8 17.02 18.11 -10.91
N VAL A 9 16.93 16.82 -10.82
CA VAL A 9 15.68 16.11 -10.56
C VAL A 9 15.79 15.32 -9.28
N PHE A 10 14.86 15.56 -8.36
CA PHE A 10 14.66 14.77 -7.14
C PHE A 10 13.39 13.97 -7.27
N TYR A 11 13.36 12.78 -6.69
CA TYR A 11 12.17 11.96 -6.60
C TYR A 11 11.60 12.07 -5.19
N ASN A 12 10.42 12.65 -5.06
CA ASN A 12 9.77 12.82 -3.76
C ASN A 12 8.34 12.23 -3.84
N PRO A 13 8.20 10.92 -3.65
CA PRO A 13 6.89 10.26 -3.68
C PRO A 13 6.05 10.61 -2.47
N GLU A 14 4.75 10.67 -2.65
CA GLU A 14 3.78 10.90 -1.60
C GLU A 14 3.20 9.58 -1.09
N PHE A 15 2.82 9.56 0.20
CA PHE A 15 2.16 8.46 0.89
C PHE A 15 0.84 8.96 1.47
N ILE A 16 -0.08 9.32 0.57
CA ILE A 16 -1.38 9.93 0.89
C ILE A 16 -2.51 9.00 0.46
N ALA A 17 -3.64 9.07 1.18
CA ALA A 17 -4.88 8.40 0.80
C ALA A 17 -5.86 9.38 0.15
N GLN A 18 -6.70 8.87 -0.77
CA GLN A 18 -7.80 9.66 -1.32
C GLN A 18 -8.78 10.04 -0.20
N GLY A 19 -9.19 11.31 -0.15
CA GLY A 19 -10.07 11.84 0.89
C GLY A 19 -9.36 12.48 2.08
N SER A 20 -8.07 12.19 2.32
CA SER A 20 -7.28 12.78 3.43
C SER A 20 -6.00 13.49 2.99
N ILE A 21 -5.86 13.81 1.70
CA ILE A 21 -4.64 14.33 1.06
C ILE A 21 -3.95 15.43 1.87
N ILE A 22 -4.69 16.48 2.26
CA ILE A 22 -4.12 17.62 3.00
C ILE A 22 -3.71 17.22 4.42
N THR A 23 -4.50 16.38 5.05
CA THR A 23 -4.21 15.88 6.40
C THR A 23 -2.98 14.97 6.40
N ASP A 24 -2.90 14.07 5.45
CA ASP A 24 -1.77 13.13 5.32
C ASP A 24 -0.47 13.85 4.95
N LEU A 25 -0.55 14.87 4.07
CA LEU A 25 0.60 15.69 3.74
C LEU A 25 1.13 16.48 4.95
N ARG A 26 0.21 17.00 5.80
CA ARG A 26 0.57 17.75 7.01
C ARG A 26 1.01 16.87 8.18
N ASN A 27 0.61 15.62 8.22
CA ASN A 27 0.92 14.65 9.26
C ASN A 27 1.67 13.44 8.69
N ALA A 28 2.53 13.66 7.70
CA ALA A 28 3.24 12.58 7.05
C ALA A 28 4.09 11.79 8.08
N ASP A 29 3.93 10.49 8.11
CA ASP A 29 4.75 9.59 8.94
C ASP A 29 6.21 9.60 8.49
N MET A 30 6.41 9.77 7.20
CA MET A 30 7.70 9.73 6.54
C MET A 30 7.69 10.61 5.29
N VAL A 31 8.80 11.30 5.06
CA VAL A 31 9.11 11.92 3.77
C VAL A 31 10.28 11.20 3.14
N LEU A 32 10.16 10.87 1.87
CA LEU A 32 11.18 10.17 1.11
C LEU A 32 11.72 11.07 0.00
N VAL A 33 13.03 11.22 -0.08
CA VAL A 33 13.69 12.02 -1.12
C VAL A 33 14.75 11.18 -1.82
N GLY A 34 14.49 10.88 -3.07
CA GLY A 34 15.44 10.22 -3.97
C GLY A 34 16.38 11.23 -4.62
N ILE A 35 17.68 11.03 -4.45
CA ILE A 35 18.74 11.91 -4.92
C ILE A 35 19.52 11.16 -6.00
N SER A 36 19.86 11.84 -7.11
CA SER A 36 20.81 11.26 -8.07
C SER A 36 22.23 11.31 -7.52
N LYS A 37 23.06 10.34 -7.92
CA LYS A 37 24.46 10.22 -7.44
C LYS A 37 25.29 11.48 -7.61
N GLU A 38 24.96 12.31 -8.60
CA GLU A 38 25.66 13.55 -8.91
C GLU A 38 25.46 14.64 -7.85
N PHE A 39 24.44 14.47 -6.95
CA PHE A 39 24.04 15.47 -5.96
C PHE A 39 24.14 14.98 -4.51
N GLU A 40 24.63 13.77 -4.26
CA GLU A 40 24.73 13.18 -2.91
C GLU A 40 25.56 14.03 -1.92
N SER A 41 26.42 14.90 -2.41
CA SER A 41 27.33 15.72 -1.57
C SER A 41 26.86 17.15 -1.32
N ASN A 42 25.71 17.56 -1.85
CA ASN A 42 25.29 18.96 -1.73
C ASN A 42 24.28 19.17 -0.59
N LEU A 43 24.80 19.34 0.63
CA LEU A 43 24.02 19.58 1.85
C LEU A 43 23.04 20.78 1.75
N ASN A 44 23.34 21.78 0.92
CA ASN A 44 22.47 22.95 0.77
C ASN A 44 21.16 22.60 0.03
N GLU A 45 21.19 21.62 -0.87
CA GLU A 45 20.00 21.19 -1.60
C GLU A 45 19.10 20.30 -0.72
N LEU A 46 19.69 19.57 0.22
CA LEU A 46 18.92 18.76 1.18
C LEU A 46 18.14 19.66 2.16
N LYS A 47 18.72 20.78 2.60
CA LYS A 47 18.02 21.76 3.42
C LYS A 47 16.76 22.32 2.77
N LEU A 48 16.71 22.38 1.43
CA LEU A 48 15.51 22.84 0.73
C LEU A 48 14.28 21.98 1.07
N PHE A 49 14.46 20.67 1.18
CA PHE A 49 13.37 19.76 1.56
C PHE A 49 13.01 19.92 3.04
N ASP A 50 13.99 20.06 3.93
CA ASP A 50 13.73 20.32 5.35
C ASP A 50 12.92 21.62 5.51
N ASP A 51 13.31 22.70 4.87
CA ASP A 51 12.63 23.99 4.91
C ASP A 51 11.22 23.92 4.28
N LEU A 52 11.07 23.19 3.17
CA LEU A 52 9.79 22.98 2.50
C LEU A 52 8.80 22.26 3.42
N TYR A 53 9.21 21.14 3.98
CA TYR A 53 8.35 20.35 4.85
C TYR A 53 8.08 21.03 6.19
N GLN A 54 9.01 21.83 6.70
CA GLN A 54 8.78 22.67 7.86
C GLN A 54 7.67 23.71 7.60
N LYS A 55 7.63 24.31 6.41
CA LYS A 55 6.57 25.25 6.00
C LYS A 55 5.23 24.54 5.82
N ILE A 56 5.21 23.36 5.20
CA ILE A 56 3.99 22.57 4.96
C ILE A 56 3.35 22.14 6.28
N GLN A 57 4.17 21.69 7.23
CA GLN A 57 3.69 21.14 8.49
C GLN A 57 3.36 22.20 9.53
N GLY A 58 3.98 23.36 9.46
CA GLY A 58 3.73 24.47 10.37
C GLY A 58 3.96 24.08 11.84
N LYS A 59 2.87 23.95 12.63
CA LYS A 59 2.91 23.56 14.05
C LYS A 59 2.97 22.07 14.30
N TYR A 60 2.82 21.24 13.28
CA TYR A 60 2.88 19.79 13.42
C TYR A 60 4.33 19.31 13.52
N LYS A 61 4.50 18.07 14.00
CA LYS A 61 5.83 17.48 14.13
C LYS A 61 6.42 17.22 12.74
N LEU A 62 7.67 17.65 12.54
CA LEU A 62 8.40 17.37 11.30
C LEU A 62 8.49 15.84 11.08
N PRO A 63 8.17 15.35 9.88
CA PRO A 63 8.33 13.96 9.54
C PRO A 63 9.81 13.58 9.50
N LYS A 64 10.07 12.29 9.61
CA LYS A 64 11.43 11.79 9.34
C LYS A 64 11.69 11.84 7.84
N ILE A 65 12.55 12.76 7.40
CA ILE A 65 12.99 12.80 6.01
C ILE A 65 14.06 11.73 5.81
N LYS A 66 13.87 10.87 4.83
CA LYS A 66 14.81 9.82 4.41
C LYS A 66 15.37 10.14 3.04
N TYR A 67 16.68 10.27 2.98
CA TYR A 67 17.43 10.51 1.76
C TYR A 67 18.07 9.22 1.26
N MET A 68 17.93 8.94 -0.02
CA MET A 68 18.53 7.77 -0.66
C MET A 68 18.65 7.97 -2.18
N SER A 69 19.23 7.03 -2.90
CA SER A 69 19.26 7.10 -4.36
C SER A 69 17.83 7.08 -4.93
N THR A 70 17.60 7.76 -6.05
CA THR A 70 16.30 7.80 -6.74
C THR A 70 15.71 6.40 -6.92
N LYS A 71 16.54 5.45 -7.37
CA LYS A 71 16.11 4.07 -7.58
C LYS A 71 15.69 3.37 -6.28
N ALA A 72 16.40 3.60 -5.18
CA ALA A 72 16.02 3.06 -3.87
C ALA A 72 14.69 3.68 -3.40
N ALA A 73 14.48 4.97 -3.60
CA ALA A 73 13.25 5.65 -3.24
C ALA A 73 12.04 5.15 -4.06
N GLU A 74 12.21 4.85 -5.35
CA GLU A 74 11.19 4.21 -6.18
C GLU A 74 10.82 2.82 -5.63
N ILE A 75 11.83 2.03 -5.26
CA ILE A 75 11.61 0.70 -4.64
C ILE A 75 10.84 0.83 -3.33
N VAL A 76 11.21 1.78 -2.45
CA VAL A 76 10.48 2.01 -1.19
C VAL A 76 9.01 2.32 -1.45
N LYS A 77 8.72 3.20 -2.41
CA LYS A 77 7.33 3.56 -2.76
C LYS A 77 6.51 2.34 -3.16
N LEU A 78 7.04 1.53 -4.05
CA LEU A 78 6.36 0.31 -4.52
C LEU A 78 6.27 -0.75 -3.42
N ALA A 79 7.34 -0.93 -2.64
CA ALA A 79 7.40 -1.93 -1.57
C ALA A 79 6.40 -1.64 -0.44
N VAL A 80 6.18 -0.36 -0.07
CA VAL A 80 5.16 0.00 0.91
C VAL A 80 3.78 -0.46 0.44
N ASN A 81 3.40 -0.15 -0.79
CA ASN A 81 2.10 -0.55 -1.32
C ASN A 81 1.99 -2.08 -1.47
N CYS A 82 3.07 -2.77 -1.88
CA CYS A 82 3.10 -4.24 -1.93
C CYS A 82 2.96 -4.86 -0.52
N PHE A 83 3.50 -4.24 0.51
CA PHE A 83 3.32 -4.72 1.88
C PHE A 83 1.89 -4.52 2.37
N LEU A 84 1.24 -3.40 2.03
CA LEU A 84 -0.16 -3.17 2.35
C LEU A 84 -1.08 -4.19 1.65
N THR A 85 -0.86 -4.46 0.35
CA THR A 85 -1.60 -5.50 -0.38
C THR A 85 -1.39 -6.88 0.23
N THR A 86 -0.18 -7.18 0.71
CA THR A 86 0.12 -8.43 1.41
C THR A 86 -0.69 -8.56 2.71
N LYS A 87 -0.79 -7.49 3.52
CA LYS A 87 -1.60 -7.51 4.75
C LYS A 87 -3.08 -7.72 4.46
N ILE A 88 -3.63 -7.05 3.45
CA ILE A 88 -5.03 -7.20 3.04
C ILE A 88 -5.29 -8.64 2.56
N SER A 89 -4.45 -9.16 1.67
CA SER A 89 -4.57 -10.53 1.17
C SER A 89 -4.42 -11.57 2.28
N PHE A 90 -3.52 -11.35 3.23
CA PHE A 90 -3.37 -12.21 4.40
C PHE A 90 -4.64 -12.22 5.27
N ALA A 91 -5.22 -11.05 5.55
CA ALA A 91 -6.44 -10.97 6.34
C ALA A 91 -7.61 -11.67 5.64
N ASN A 92 -7.74 -11.50 4.32
CA ASN A 92 -8.78 -12.17 3.54
C ASN A 92 -8.57 -13.69 3.49
N MET A 93 -7.34 -14.15 3.31
CA MET A 93 -7.00 -15.58 3.37
C MET A 93 -7.36 -16.20 4.73
N VAL A 94 -7.06 -15.53 5.84
CA VAL A 94 -7.45 -16.00 7.18
C VAL A 94 -8.97 -16.07 7.32
N GLY A 95 -9.69 -15.06 6.81
CA GLY A 95 -11.14 -15.03 6.81
C GLY A 95 -11.75 -16.18 5.98
N GLU A 96 -11.19 -16.48 4.80
CA GLU A 96 -11.62 -17.61 3.98
C GLU A 96 -11.39 -18.96 4.67
N ILE A 97 -10.25 -19.14 5.35
CA ILE A 97 -9.97 -20.34 6.14
C ILE A 97 -11.04 -20.54 7.22
N LEU A 98 -11.35 -19.49 7.97
CA LEU A 98 -12.35 -19.55 9.04
C LEU A 98 -13.75 -19.79 8.48
N SER A 99 -14.14 -19.09 7.40
CA SER A 99 -15.43 -19.29 6.75
C SER A 99 -15.58 -20.72 6.24
N SER A 100 -14.56 -21.25 5.56
CA SER A 100 -14.55 -22.62 5.06
C SER A 100 -14.54 -23.70 6.16
N SER A 101 -14.14 -23.30 7.38
CA SER A 101 -14.14 -24.18 8.56
C SER A 101 -15.38 -24.00 9.45
N GLY A 102 -16.38 -23.24 9.02
CA GLY A 102 -17.61 -23.00 9.78
C GLY A 102 -17.46 -22.00 10.94
N MET A 103 -16.38 -21.22 10.97
CA MET A 103 -16.04 -20.24 12.03
C MET A 103 -16.18 -18.80 11.56
N THR A 104 -17.11 -18.50 10.66
CA THR A 104 -17.28 -17.15 10.08
C THR A 104 -17.50 -16.07 11.14
N SER A 105 -18.21 -16.38 12.22
CA SER A 105 -18.47 -15.46 13.33
C SER A 105 -17.22 -15.06 14.11
N GLU A 106 -16.14 -15.82 14.02
CA GLU A 106 -14.89 -15.60 14.78
C GLU A 106 -13.84 -14.80 13.99
N ILE A 107 -14.09 -14.52 12.71
CA ILE A 107 -13.10 -13.85 11.83
C ILE A 107 -12.56 -12.55 12.43
N LYS A 108 -13.47 -11.72 12.95
CA LYS A 108 -13.08 -10.44 13.54
C LYS A 108 -12.19 -10.64 14.76
N ASP A 109 -12.55 -11.52 15.65
CA ASP A 109 -11.82 -11.75 16.92
C ASP A 109 -10.45 -12.37 16.65
N VAL A 110 -10.35 -13.28 15.68
CA VAL A 110 -9.06 -13.87 15.27
C VAL A 110 -8.15 -12.82 14.66
N LEU A 111 -8.63 -11.96 13.75
CA LEU A 111 -7.82 -10.92 13.15
C LEU A 111 -7.43 -9.83 14.17
N ASP A 112 -8.32 -9.46 15.06
CA ASP A 112 -8.02 -8.53 16.15
C ASP A 112 -6.95 -9.12 17.10
N ALA A 113 -7.02 -10.40 17.42
CA ALA A 113 -6.00 -11.08 18.23
C ALA A 113 -4.64 -11.07 17.54
N ILE A 114 -4.58 -11.40 16.23
CA ILE A 114 -3.35 -11.32 15.44
C ILE A 114 -2.80 -9.89 15.44
N GLY A 115 -3.67 -8.89 15.23
CA GLY A 115 -3.30 -7.47 15.19
C GLY A 115 -2.84 -6.91 16.55
N THR A 116 -3.23 -7.54 17.67
CA THR A 116 -2.76 -7.18 19.02
C THR A 116 -1.27 -7.46 19.18
N HIS A 117 -0.71 -8.40 18.42
CA HIS A 117 0.74 -8.62 18.41
C HIS A 117 1.44 -7.41 17.79
N SER A 118 2.14 -6.63 18.63
CA SER A 118 2.70 -5.31 18.26
C SER A 118 3.54 -5.29 16.97
N PRO A 119 4.35 -6.32 16.65
CA PRO A 119 5.09 -6.37 15.39
C PRO A 119 4.21 -6.44 14.15
N ILE A 120 2.96 -6.90 14.26
CA ILE A 120 2.00 -7.01 13.16
C ILE A 120 1.13 -5.76 13.06
N GLY A 121 0.49 -5.37 14.18
CA GLY A 121 -0.40 -4.23 14.25
C GLY A 121 -1.73 -4.44 13.50
N THR A 122 -2.73 -3.62 13.81
CA THR A 122 -4.11 -3.76 13.32
C THR A 122 -4.36 -3.13 11.94
N SER A 123 -3.48 -2.22 11.51
CA SER A 123 -3.68 -1.48 10.25
C SER A 123 -3.68 -2.42 9.05
N TYR A 124 -4.66 -2.29 8.17
CA TYR A 124 -4.86 -3.12 6.97
C TYR A 124 -5.07 -4.61 7.26
N LEU A 125 -5.43 -4.98 8.50
CA LEU A 125 -5.65 -6.36 8.92
C LEU A 125 -7.14 -6.59 9.22
N LYS A 126 -7.98 -6.45 8.20
CA LYS A 126 -9.43 -6.67 8.28
C LYS A 126 -9.90 -7.54 7.14
N TYR A 127 -10.80 -8.47 7.44
CA TYR A 127 -11.50 -9.24 6.43
C TYR A 127 -12.56 -8.37 5.73
N GLY A 128 -12.68 -8.51 4.44
CA GLY A 128 -13.66 -7.80 3.64
C GLY A 128 -13.37 -7.92 2.15
N PHE A 129 -13.65 -6.88 1.38
CA PHE A 129 -13.28 -6.84 -0.03
C PHE A 129 -11.77 -6.79 -0.23
N GLY A 130 -11.33 -7.27 -1.39
CA GLY A 130 -9.93 -7.19 -1.80
C GLY A 130 -9.45 -5.75 -1.97
N TYR A 131 -8.17 -5.59 -2.26
CA TYR A 131 -7.64 -4.28 -2.61
C TYR A 131 -7.96 -3.93 -4.06
N GLY A 132 -8.20 -2.65 -4.29
CA GLY A 132 -8.51 -2.06 -5.59
C GLY A 132 -7.99 -0.64 -5.70
N GLY A 133 -8.64 0.14 -6.55
CA GLY A 133 -8.28 1.53 -6.82
C GLY A 133 -7.06 1.69 -7.72
N PRO A 134 -6.65 2.94 -8.01
CA PRO A 134 -5.64 3.23 -9.03
C PRO A 134 -4.20 2.93 -8.59
N CYS A 135 -3.92 2.85 -7.29
CA CYS A 135 -2.56 2.77 -6.76
C CYS A 135 -2.14 1.36 -6.37
N LEU A 136 -2.90 0.69 -5.50
CA LEU A 136 -2.49 -0.59 -4.92
C LEU A 136 -2.26 -1.68 -5.97
N PRO A 137 -3.19 -1.97 -6.91
CA PRO A 137 -2.95 -2.99 -7.92
C PRO A 137 -1.80 -2.63 -8.86
N ARG A 138 -1.72 -1.37 -9.30
CA ARG A 138 -0.67 -0.90 -10.20
C ARG A 138 0.72 -1.04 -9.57
N ASP A 139 0.89 -0.55 -8.35
CA ASP A 139 2.19 -0.53 -7.68
C ASP A 139 2.61 -1.94 -7.27
N ASN A 140 1.65 -2.80 -6.88
CA ASN A 140 1.89 -4.21 -6.59
C ASN A 140 2.44 -4.96 -7.83
N ARG A 141 1.80 -4.77 -8.99
CA ARG A 141 2.23 -5.37 -10.27
C ARG A 141 3.56 -4.80 -10.75
N ALA A 142 3.78 -3.49 -10.59
CA ALA A 142 5.06 -2.87 -10.93
C ALA A 142 6.21 -3.40 -10.07
N PHE A 143 5.98 -3.62 -8.77
CA PHE A 143 6.94 -4.21 -7.87
C PHE A 143 7.25 -5.67 -8.23
N ALA A 144 6.21 -6.45 -8.58
CA ALA A 144 6.35 -7.82 -9.03
C ALA A 144 7.15 -7.94 -10.33
N ASP A 145 6.84 -7.09 -11.31
CA ASP A 145 7.55 -7.03 -12.59
C ASP A 145 9.03 -6.67 -12.40
N TYR A 146 9.30 -5.64 -11.59
CA TYR A 146 10.67 -5.25 -11.27
C TYR A 146 11.43 -6.36 -10.55
N SER A 147 10.80 -7.04 -9.60
CA SER A 147 11.38 -8.18 -8.89
C SER A 147 11.81 -9.29 -9.86
N SER A 148 10.96 -9.61 -10.82
CA SER A 148 11.26 -10.60 -11.87
C SER A 148 12.41 -10.16 -12.79
N LYS A 149 12.45 -8.88 -13.17
CA LYS A 149 13.51 -8.30 -14.00
C LYS A 149 14.89 -8.34 -13.34
N VAL A 150 14.95 -8.28 -12.02
CA VAL A 150 16.22 -8.43 -11.27
C VAL A 150 16.52 -9.87 -10.87
N GLY A 151 15.75 -10.84 -11.36
CA GLY A 151 16.04 -12.27 -11.25
C GLY A 151 15.39 -13.00 -10.07
N LEU A 152 14.46 -12.38 -9.33
CA LEU A 152 13.70 -13.09 -8.30
C LEU A 152 12.67 -14.03 -8.94
N LYS A 153 12.74 -15.33 -8.59
CA LYS A 153 11.78 -16.34 -9.09
C LYS A 153 10.41 -16.24 -8.44
N HIS A 154 10.37 -15.81 -7.18
CA HIS A 154 9.15 -15.69 -6.40
C HIS A 154 9.09 -14.30 -5.77
N ASN A 155 7.94 -13.67 -5.82
CA ASN A 155 7.70 -12.38 -5.19
C ASN A 155 6.28 -12.29 -4.62
N LEU A 156 6.14 -11.52 -3.56
CA LEU A 156 4.85 -11.37 -2.87
C LEU A 156 3.82 -10.66 -3.75
N GLY A 157 4.23 -9.72 -4.60
CA GLY A 157 3.32 -8.99 -5.46
C GLY A 157 2.51 -9.89 -6.39
N THR A 158 3.15 -10.89 -7.02
CA THR A 158 2.45 -11.86 -7.88
C THR A 158 1.48 -12.74 -7.07
N VAL A 159 1.91 -13.18 -5.88
CA VAL A 159 1.08 -14.06 -5.04
C VAL A 159 -0.12 -13.32 -4.48
N THR A 160 0.07 -12.10 -4.00
CA THR A 160 -1.03 -11.29 -3.44
C THR A 160 -2.02 -10.86 -4.52
N ASP A 161 -1.57 -10.56 -5.73
CA ASP A 161 -2.45 -10.22 -6.86
C ASP A 161 -3.38 -11.43 -7.18
N LYS A 162 -2.80 -12.64 -7.23
CA LYS A 162 -3.56 -13.85 -7.44
C LYS A 162 -4.57 -14.13 -6.32
N ILE A 163 -4.15 -14.02 -5.06
CA ILE A 163 -5.06 -14.19 -3.90
C ILE A 163 -6.20 -13.17 -3.98
N ASN A 164 -5.90 -11.92 -4.35
CA ASN A 164 -6.91 -10.87 -4.45
C ASN A 164 -7.98 -11.16 -5.52
N ASP A 165 -7.56 -11.67 -6.68
CA ASP A 165 -8.47 -12.06 -7.76
C ASP A 165 -9.32 -13.29 -7.39
N GLU A 166 -8.71 -14.29 -6.73
CA GLU A 166 -9.41 -15.50 -6.26
C GLU A 166 -10.40 -15.16 -5.14
N HIS A 167 -10.05 -14.22 -4.26
CA HIS A 167 -10.92 -13.76 -3.18
C HIS A 167 -12.24 -13.15 -3.68
N ALA A 168 -12.20 -12.37 -4.76
CA ALA A 168 -13.42 -11.84 -5.38
C ALA A 168 -14.38 -12.97 -5.83
N SER A 169 -13.83 -14.05 -6.39
CA SER A 169 -14.59 -15.23 -6.79
C SER A 169 -15.15 -16.00 -5.58
N PHE A 170 -14.38 -16.11 -4.50
CA PHE A 170 -14.81 -16.70 -3.24
C PHE A 170 -15.99 -15.94 -2.63
N LEU A 171 -15.89 -14.60 -2.55
CA LEU A 171 -16.99 -13.78 -2.02
C LEU A 171 -18.26 -13.87 -2.87
N LEU A 172 -18.12 -13.85 -4.19
CA LEU A 172 -19.25 -13.99 -5.10
C LEU A 172 -19.98 -15.31 -4.85
N LYS A 173 -19.24 -16.42 -4.77
CA LYS A 173 -19.81 -17.73 -4.47
C LYS A 173 -20.49 -17.74 -3.11
N TYR A 174 -19.83 -17.22 -2.07
CA TYR A 174 -20.38 -17.12 -0.73
C TYR A 174 -21.72 -16.36 -0.72
N PHE A 175 -21.80 -15.21 -1.36
CA PHE A 175 -23.04 -14.43 -1.45
C PHE A 175 -24.15 -15.13 -2.23
N ILE A 176 -23.81 -15.87 -3.28
CA ILE A 176 -24.79 -16.64 -4.06
C ILE A 176 -25.33 -17.81 -3.22
N ASP A 177 -24.46 -18.54 -2.52
CA ASP A 177 -24.83 -19.70 -1.71
C ASP A 177 -25.66 -19.27 -0.49
N ASP A 178 -25.35 -18.12 0.15
CA ASP A 178 -26.10 -17.57 1.28
C ASP A 178 -27.47 -16.99 0.87
N ASN A 179 -27.67 -16.68 -0.41
CA ASN A 179 -28.91 -16.11 -0.92
C ASN A 179 -29.95 -17.19 -1.28
N GLU A 180 -30.38 -17.97 -0.30
CA GLU A 180 -31.36 -19.06 -0.48
C GLU A 180 -32.67 -18.60 -1.13
N LYS A 181 -33.11 -17.36 -0.86
CA LYS A 181 -34.34 -16.77 -1.40
C LYS A 181 -34.20 -16.20 -2.80
N LYS A 182 -33.00 -16.23 -3.39
CA LYS A 182 -32.68 -15.67 -4.71
C LYS A 182 -33.11 -14.20 -4.85
N LEU A 183 -32.94 -13.42 -3.80
CA LEU A 183 -33.24 -11.98 -3.80
C LEU A 183 -32.22 -11.22 -4.65
N PRO A 184 -32.59 -10.08 -5.24
CA PRO A 184 -31.62 -9.24 -5.95
C PRO A 184 -30.58 -8.68 -5.00
N PHE A 185 -29.31 -8.64 -5.44
CA PHE A 185 -28.22 -7.99 -4.71
C PHE A 185 -28.28 -6.47 -4.94
N LEU A 186 -28.20 -5.69 -3.87
CA LEU A 186 -28.01 -4.26 -3.93
C LEU A 186 -26.54 -3.93 -3.71
N PHE A 187 -25.91 -3.28 -4.69
CA PHE A 187 -24.58 -2.72 -4.56
C PHE A 187 -24.70 -1.24 -4.18
N ASP A 188 -24.36 -0.90 -2.95
CA ASP A 188 -24.43 0.47 -2.44
C ASP A 188 -23.31 1.34 -3.01
N HIS A 189 -22.15 0.73 -3.22
CA HIS A 189 -20.97 1.41 -3.76
C HIS A 189 -20.26 0.56 -4.82
N LEU A 190 -19.81 1.22 -5.90
CA LEU A 190 -18.85 0.65 -6.82
C LEU A 190 -17.48 1.26 -6.53
N SER A 191 -16.51 0.41 -6.22
CA SER A 191 -15.12 0.83 -6.08
C SER A 191 -14.54 1.22 -7.45
N TYR A 192 -13.56 2.11 -7.46
CA TYR A 192 -12.80 2.36 -8.69
C TYR A 192 -12.08 1.08 -9.12
N LEU A 193 -12.25 0.72 -10.38
CA LEU A 193 -11.49 -0.32 -11.03
C LEU A 193 -10.14 0.21 -11.51
#